data_e9a992218f3fea4fc0a308caaf2aa1f8
#
_entry.id   e9a992218f3fea4fc0a308caaf2aa1f8
#
_cell.length_a   1.000
_cell.length_b   1.000
_cell.length_c   1.000
_cell.angle_alpha   90.00
_cell.angle_beta   90.00
_cell.angle_gamma   90.00
#
_symmetry.space_group_name_H-M   'P 1'
#
loop_
_entity.id
_entity.type
_entity.pdbx_description
1 polymer ?
#
loop_
_entity_poly.entity_id
_entity_poly.type
_entity_poly.pdbx_seq_one_letter_code
_entity_poly.pdbx_strand_id
1 'polypeptide(L)'
;MRPVHPLLSIILLITVSLQLSAENWPGWRGPRGDGSSISQSLPLEWDGTTGKNILWKTPLPGTGHASPVIWENHVFIATCNIESQSRRLIALDRHSGKILWNREVLNSRLEKKHSLNSFASSTPATDGKTIYVTFFEAEDREIPAPNVGGARNIYPGKMIAAAYDFQGNLKWRVKPGDFISAHGFNTSPVLYKNLVILNGDHDGQSYILALNNETGKIVWKTDRKYGIRSYATPLLRNVGGQQHLVVSGSKRVVSLNPDTGQIRWIVEGPTEQFVASMVFDGSLFFVCAGFPTYHVMGIDPRGSGDVSDSHVKWHVTNVRCYVPSPVVIDEFLLVADDRGTANCFHTKDGTRLWQDRLGNHFSASLLKANGLAYLLADDGTMKIVKPGPVLQVVAENKLGEYCYASPAIAHDQLFIRGESHLFCIGNAK
;
A
#
# COMPACT_ATOMS: atom_id res chain seq x y z
N MET A 1 -15.94 55.47 -56.59
CA MET A 1 -16.41 54.71 -55.45
C MET A 1 -15.95 53.23 -55.61
N ARG A 2 -15.01 52.77 -54.84
CA ARG A 2 -14.56 51.37 -54.87
C ARG A 2 -15.28 50.63 -53.73
N PRO A 3 -15.77 49.40 -53.95
CA PRO A 3 -16.41 48.62 -52.85
C PRO A 3 -15.38 48.05 -51.87
N VAL A 4 -15.61 48.24 -50.56
CA VAL A 4 -14.85 47.69 -49.50
C VAL A 4 -15.45 46.31 -49.18
N HIS A 5 -14.68 45.23 -49.36
CA HIS A 5 -15.08 43.87 -48.92
C HIS A 5 -14.72 43.69 -47.48
N PRO A 6 -15.64 43.22 -46.63
CA PRO A 6 -15.28 42.82 -45.24
C PRO A 6 -14.55 41.47 -45.22
N LEU A 7 -13.34 41.45 -44.68
CA LEU A 7 -12.65 40.23 -44.33
C LEU A 7 -13.34 39.57 -43.09
N LEU A 8 -13.97 38.44 -43.32
CA LEU A 8 -14.47 37.58 -42.24
C LEU A 8 -13.29 36.79 -41.66
N SER A 9 -12.79 37.17 -40.48
CA SER A 9 -11.81 36.41 -39.75
C SER A 9 -12.50 35.21 -39.02
N ILE A 10 -12.30 34.01 -39.54
CA ILE A 10 -12.74 32.78 -38.88
C ILE A 10 -11.74 32.45 -37.74
N ILE A 11 -12.14 32.67 -36.50
CA ILE A 11 -11.40 32.24 -35.34
C ILE A 11 -11.67 30.73 -35.15
N LEU A 12 -10.68 29.89 -35.49
CA LEU A 12 -10.70 28.45 -35.24
C LEU A 12 -10.42 28.22 -33.78
N LEU A 13 -11.45 27.96 -32.96
CA LEU A 13 -11.31 27.51 -31.58
C LEU A 13 -10.80 26.06 -31.58
N ILE A 14 -9.50 25.90 -31.40
CA ILE A 14 -8.90 24.58 -31.13
C ILE A 14 -9.25 24.21 -29.70
N THR A 15 -10.26 23.39 -29.52
CA THR A 15 -10.54 22.72 -28.24
C THR A 15 -9.48 21.63 -28.04
N VAL A 16 -8.44 21.92 -27.27
CA VAL A 16 -7.52 20.92 -26.77
C VAL A 16 -8.29 20.11 -25.70
N SER A 17 -8.84 19.00 -26.09
CA SER A 17 -9.31 17.99 -25.12
C SER A 17 -8.07 17.48 -24.37
N LEU A 18 -7.88 17.93 -23.14
CA LEU A 18 -6.98 17.29 -22.19
C LEU A 18 -7.51 15.86 -21.98
N GLN A 19 -6.98 14.92 -22.75
CA GLN A 19 -7.11 13.51 -22.36
C GLN A 19 -6.39 13.37 -21.02
N LEU A 20 -7.16 13.29 -19.94
CA LEU A 20 -6.63 12.84 -18.67
C LEU A 20 -5.97 11.48 -18.92
N SER A 21 -4.64 11.47 -18.89
CA SER A 21 -3.87 10.25 -19.09
C SER A 21 -4.32 9.25 -18.02
N ALA A 22 -4.72 8.09 -18.47
CA ALA A 22 -5.13 7.00 -17.59
C ALA A 22 -4.00 6.70 -16.60
N GLU A 23 -4.27 6.78 -15.31
CA GLU A 23 -3.28 6.68 -14.25
C GLU A 23 -2.83 5.23 -14.02
N ASN A 24 -1.53 4.99 -13.91
CA ASN A 24 -0.94 3.73 -13.49
C ASN A 24 -1.02 3.57 -11.96
N TRP A 25 -0.85 2.33 -11.47
CA TRP A 25 -0.78 1.99 -10.05
C TRP A 25 0.56 1.31 -9.73
N PRO A 26 1.66 2.07 -9.59
CA PRO A 26 3.03 1.57 -9.68
C PRO A 26 3.56 0.84 -8.44
N GLY A 27 2.79 0.76 -7.36
CA GLY A 27 3.23 0.13 -6.12
C GLY A 27 2.17 0.16 -5.04
N TRP A 28 2.59 -0.10 -3.82
CA TRP A 28 1.71 -0.10 -2.65
C TRP A 28 0.93 1.22 -2.53
N ARG A 29 -0.42 1.09 -2.54
CA ARG A 29 -1.38 2.19 -2.46
C ARG A 29 -1.25 3.25 -3.55
N GLY A 30 -0.74 2.85 -4.73
CA GLY A 30 -0.76 3.65 -5.95
C GLY A 30 0.32 4.73 -6.06
N PRO A 31 0.18 5.63 -7.03
CA PRO A 31 1.23 6.58 -7.41
C PRO A 31 1.56 7.58 -6.30
N ARG A 32 0.61 7.82 -5.40
CA ARG A 32 0.79 8.69 -4.23
C ARG A 32 1.04 7.92 -2.93
N GLY A 33 0.99 6.59 -2.94
CA GLY A 33 1.18 5.77 -1.74
C GLY A 33 0.12 5.94 -0.65
N ASP A 34 -1.02 6.55 -0.97
CA ASP A 34 -2.10 6.89 -0.02
C ASP A 34 -3.46 6.28 -0.35
N GLY A 35 -3.51 5.41 -1.36
CA GLY A 35 -4.74 4.77 -1.80
C GLY A 35 -5.63 5.63 -2.69
N SER A 36 -5.13 6.77 -3.17
CA SER A 36 -5.89 7.67 -4.04
C SER A 36 -5.73 7.36 -5.51
N SER A 37 -6.82 7.51 -6.27
CA SER A 37 -6.84 7.53 -7.73
C SER A 37 -7.54 8.77 -8.26
N ILE A 38 -7.09 9.25 -9.43
CA ILE A 38 -7.75 10.31 -10.18
C ILE A 38 -8.87 9.79 -11.09
N SER A 39 -9.13 8.49 -11.10
CA SER A 39 -10.19 7.85 -11.88
C SER A 39 -11.56 8.44 -11.55
N GLN A 40 -12.36 8.73 -12.57
CA GLN A 40 -13.68 9.35 -12.45
C GLN A 40 -14.83 8.40 -12.87
N SER A 41 -14.51 7.28 -13.52
CA SER A 41 -15.48 6.41 -14.19
C SER A 41 -15.45 4.96 -13.75
N LEU A 42 -15.08 4.70 -12.49
CA LEU A 42 -15.20 3.36 -11.92
C LEU A 42 -16.66 2.92 -11.84
N PRO A 43 -16.98 1.66 -12.12
CA PRO A 43 -18.32 1.14 -11.90
C PRO A 43 -18.68 1.20 -10.41
N LEU A 44 -19.91 1.60 -10.10
CA LEU A 44 -20.45 1.54 -8.74
C LEU A 44 -21.06 0.16 -8.43
N GLU A 45 -21.33 -0.62 -9.46
CA GLU A 45 -21.96 -1.93 -9.32
C GLU A 45 -21.19 -3.02 -10.05
N TRP A 46 -20.92 -4.13 -9.38
CA TRP A 46 -20.39 -5.37 -9.96
C TRP A 46 -20.79 -6.58 -9.12
N ASP A 47 -20.67 -7.77 -9.72
CA ASP A 47 -20.93 -9.02 -9.04
C ASP A 47 -20.03 -10.11 -9.61
N GLY A 48 -19.16 -10.67 -8.77
CA GLY A 48 -18.19 -11.70 -9.18
C GLY A 48 -18.80 -13.07 -9.46
N THR A 49 -20.06 -13.31 -9.01
CA THR A 49 -20.80 -14.55 -9.24
C THR A 49 -21.53 -14.51 -10.58
N THR A 50 -22.24 -13.41 -10.86
CA THR A 50 -22.98 -13.23 -12.12
C THR A 50 -22.10 -12.75 -13.27
N GLY A 51 -20.91 -12.21 -12.97
CA GLY A 51 -20.01 -11.62 -13.95
C GLY A 51 -20.36 -10.17 -14.32
N LYS A 52 -21.33 -9.52 -13.65
CA LYS A 52 -21.68 -8.12 -13.90
C LYS A 52 -20.44 -7.23 -13.71
N ASN A 53 -20.06 -6.47 -14.74
CA ASN A 53 -18.90 -5.57 -14.76
C ASN A 53 -17.55 -6.25 -14.41
N ILE A 54 -17.44 -7.56 -14.51
CA ILE A 54 -16.18 -8.30 -14.46
C ILE A 54 -15.64 -8.40 -15.88
N LEU A 55 -14.57 -7.65 -16.19
CA LEU A 55 -13.96 -7.67 -17.51
C LEU A 55 -13.20 -8.98 -17.75
N TRP A 56 -12.51 -9.47 -16.71
CA TRP A 56 -11.88 -10.77 -16.68
C TRP A 56 -11.61 -11.23 -15.24
N LYS A 57 -11.48 -12.54 -15.09
CA LYS A 57 -11.14 -13.25 -13.85
C LYS A 57 -10.08 -14.31 -14.19
N THR A 58 -8.90 -14.21 -13.59
CA THR A 58 -7.77 -15.11 -13.89
C THR A 58 -7.35 -15.88 -12.65
N PRO A 59 -7.30 -17.24 -12.70
CA PRO A 59 -6.77 -18.02 -11.61
C PRO A 59 -5.27 -17.75 -11.42
N LEU A 60 -4.84 -17.52 -10.18
CA LEU A 60 -3.44 -17.26 -9.84
C LEU A 60 -2.75 -18.55 -9.38
N PRO A 61 -1.56 -18.86 -9.92
CA PRO A 61 -0.77 -19.99 -9.45
C PRO A 61 -0.12 -19.66 -8.09
N GLY A 62 -0.69 -20.20 -7.01
CA GLY A 62 -0.24 -19.98 -5.63
C GLY A 62 -1.01 -18.88 -4.90
N THR A 63 -0.66 -18.68 -3.63
CA THR A 63 -1.37 -17.80 -2.69
C THR A 63 -0.56 -16.55 -2.36
N GLY A 64 -1.20 -15.55 -1.72
CA GLY A 64 -0.52 -14.34 -1.26
C GLY A 64 -1.48 -13.18 -1.03
N HIS A 65 -1.01 -12.14 -0.31
CA HIS A 65 -1.78 -10.94 0.02
C HIS A 65 -1.18 -9.67 -0.61
N ALA A 66 -0.20 -9.81 -1.52
CA ALA A 66 0.33 -8.69 -2.29
C ALA A 66 -0.77 -8.04 -3.13
N SER A 67 -0.83 -6.72 -3.14
CA SER A 67 -1.71 -5.95 -4.02
C SER A 67 -1.25 -6.04 -5.47
N PRO A 68 -2.16 -5.95 -6.46
CA PRO A 68 -1.78 -5.82 -7.86
C PRO A 68 -1.07 -4.49 -8.11
N VAL A 69 -0.08 -4.51 -9.01
CA VAL A 69 0.64 -3.34 -9.50
C VAL A 69 0.37 -3.23 -10.99
N ILE A 70 -0.06 -2.06 -11.45
CA ILE A 70 -0.46 -1.86 -12.84
C ILE A 70 0.42 -0.78 -13.48
N TRP A 71 0.98 -1.12 -14.63
CA TRP A 71 1.70 -0.17 -15.47
C TRP A 71 1.34 -0.41 -16.94
N GLU A 72 0.65 0.56 -17.53
CA GLU A 72 0.15 0.48 -18.92
C GLU A 72 -0.62 -0.83 -19.18
N ASN A 73 -0.07 -1.73 -19.99
CA ASN A 73 -0.70 -2.99 -20.38
C ASN A 73 -0.32 -4.17 -19.48
N HIS A 74 0.43 -3.96 -18.39
CA HIS A 74 0.88 -5.01 -17.52
C HIS A 74 0.26 -4.93 -16.12
N VAL A 75 -0.02 -6.09 -15.55
CA VAL A 75 -0.32 -6.27 -14.12
C VAL A 75 0.73 -7.17 -13.51
N PHE A 76 1.37 -6.73 -12.43
CA PHE A 76 2.37 -7.51 -11.70
C PHE A 76 1.84 -7.90 -10.33
N ILE A 77 2.11 -9.14 -9.91
CA ILE A 77 1.66 -9.66 -8.62
C ILE A 77 2.66 -10.67 -8.05
N ALA A 78 2.91 -10.58 -6.74
CA ALA A 78 3.73 -11.55 -6.02
C ALA A 78 2.85 -12.69 -5.49
N THR A 79 3.35 -13.93 -5.53
CA THR A 79 2.63 -15.12 -5.06
C THR A 79 3.60 -16.16 -4.47
N CYS A 80 3.09 -17.12 -3.73
CA CYS A 80 3.84 -18.25 -3.19
C CYS A 80 3.13 -19.57 -3.52
N ASN A 81 3.85 -20.48 -4.16
CA ASN A 81 3.44 -21.87 -4.19
C ASN A 81 3.94 -22.55 -2.91
N ILE A 82 3.01 -22.94 -2.05
CA ILE A 82 3.33 -23.47 -0.71
C ILE A 82 3.99 -24.86 -0.81
N GLU A 83 3.52 -25.71 -1.71
CA GLU A 83 4.03 -27.10 -1.86
C GLU A 83 5.49 -27.12 -2.30
N SER A 84 5.82 -26.32 -3.32
CA SER A 84 7.20 -26.20 -3.82
C SER A 84 8.03 -25.16 -3.06
N GLN A 85 7.47 -24.47 -2.06
CA GLN A 85 8.11 -23.40 -1.29
C GLN A 85 8.69 -22.28 -2.18
N SER A 86 8.08 -22.02 -3.31
CA SER A 86 8.54 -21.10 -4.34
C SER A 86 7.80 -19.77 -4.26
N ARG A 87 8.53 -18.66 -3.98
CA ARG A 87 8.02 -17.29 -4.05
C ARG A 87 8.23 -16.79 -5.47
N ARG A 88 7.18 -16.22 -6.05
CA ARG A 88 7.12 -15.95 -7.49
C ARG A 88 6.65 -14.53 -7.77
N LEU A 89 7.09 -13.99 -8.88
CA LEU A 89 6.57 -12.78 -9.51
C LEU A 89 5.88 -13.15 -10.82
N ILE A 90 4.66 -12.68 -11.01
CA ILE A 90 3.83 -12.96 -12.18
C ILE A 90 3.52 -11.65 -12.89
N ALA A 91 3.58 -11.66 -14.22
CA ALA A 91 3.03 -10.60 -15.06
C ALA A 91 1.82 -11.11 -15.85
N LEU A 92 0.79 -10.28 -15.92
CA LEU A 92 -0.41 -10.53 -16.72
C LEU A 92 -0.62 -9.37 -17.69
N ASP A 93 -1.27 -9.67 -18.80
CA ASP A 93 -1.81 -8.65 -19.69
C ASP A 93 -3.05 -7.99 -19.06
N ARG A 94 -3.04 -6.68 -18.95
CA ARG A 94 -4.09 -5.91 -18.28
C ARG A 94 -5.46 -6.03 -18.96
N HIS A 95 -5.50 -6.18 -20.27
CA HIS A 95 -6.75 -6.20 -21.03
C HIS A 95 -7.45 -7.56 -21.01
N SER A 96 -6.67 -8.63 -21.04
CA SER A 96 -7.19 -10.01 -21.14
C SER A 96 -7.05 -10.84 -19.86
N GLY A 97 -6.24 -10.38 -18.90
CA GLY A 97 -5.87 -11.16 -17.72
C GLY A 97 -4.94 -12.37 -18.02
N LYS A 98 -4.48 -12.53 -19.26
CA LYS A 98 -3.58 -13.64 -19.64
C LYS A 98 -2.24 -13.51 -18.94
N ILE A 99 -1.77 -14.59 -18.31
CA ILE A 99 -0.42 -14.64 -17.73
C ILE A 99 0.61 -14.58 -18.87
N LEU A 100 1.45 -13.56 -18.86
CA LEU A 100 2.53 -13.32 -19.81
C LEU A 100 3.78 -14.12 -19.42
N TRP A 101 4.12 -14.10 -18.14
CA TRP A 101 5.20 -14.88 -17.57
C TRP A 101 5.03 -15.07 -16.06
N ASN A 102 5.72 -16.05 -15.51
CA ASN A 102 5.72 -16.42 -14.10
C ASN A 102 7.14 -16.84 -13.72
N ARG A 103 7.81 -16.01 -12.88
CA ARG A 103 9.22 -16.20 -12.51
C ARG A 103 9.37 -16.59 -11.05
N GLU A 104 10.17 -17.63 -10.80
CA GLU A 104 10.61 -17.92 -9.45
C GLU A 104 11.64 -16.89 -9.01
N VAL A 105 11.39 -16.22 -7.89
CA VAL A 105 12.29 -15.25 -7.29
C VAL A 105 13.14 -15.91 -6.21
N LEU A 106 12.52 -16.78 -5.42
CA LEU A 106 13.15 -17.45 -4.30
C LEU A 106 12.50 -18.82 -4.08
N ASN A 107 13.31 -19.83 -3.90
CA ASN A 107 12.92 -21.12 -3.38
C ASN A 107 13.68 -21.38 -2.06
N SER A 108 12.97 -21.42 -0.97
CA SER A 108 13.54 -21.66 0.36
C SER A 108 12.43 -22.06 1.32
N ARG A 109 12.81 -22.64 2.47
CA ARG A 109 11.91 -22.91 3.59
C ARG A 109 10.94 -21.74 3.81
N LEU A 110 9.68 -22.08 4.10
CA LEU A 110 8.66 -21.09 4.47
C LEU A 110 8.85 -20.66 5.93
N GLU A 111 8.76 -19.37 6.19
CA GLU A 111 8.83 -18.80 7.53
C GLU A 111 7.61 -19.17 8.39
N LYS A 112 7.75 -19.09 9.70
CA LYS A 112 6.60 -19.08 10.61
C LYS A 112 5.97 -17.68 10.57
N LYS A 113 4.65 -17.62 10.44
CA LYS A 113 3.91 -16.37 10.29
C LYS A 113 2.62 -16.36 11.11
N HIS A 114 2.02 -15.19 11.26
CA HIS A 114 0.65 -15.06 11.75
C HIS A 114 -0.34 -15.66 10.75
N SER A 115 -1.45 -16.23 11.23
CA SER A 115 -2.48 -16.85 10.36
C SER A 115 -3.02 -15.89 9.29
N LEU A 116 -3.21 -14.62 9.64
CA LEU A 116 -3.68 -13.57 8.73
C LEU A 116 -2.60 -13.02 7.78
N ASN A 117 -1.34 -13.46 7.89
CA ASN A 117 -0.29 -13.07 6.95
C ASN A 117 -0.10 -14.15 5.86
N SER A 118 0.56 -13.82 4.77
CA SER A 118 0.92 -14.74 3.69
C SER A 118 2.42 -14.78 3.45
N PHE A 119 2.89 -15.75 2.66
CA PHE A 119 4.29 -15.87 2.24
C PHE A 119 4.64 -14.95 1.05
N ALA A 120 3.67 -14.16 0.58
CA ALA A 120 3.80 -13.18 -0.49
C ALA A 120 2.89 -11.99 -0.21
N SER A 121 3.15 -11.27 0.89
CA SER A 121 2.38 -10.08 1.30
C SER A 121 2.98 -8.78 0.78
N SER A 122 4.29 -8.76 0.49
CA SER A 122 4.95 -7.57 -0.08
C SER A 122 4.43 -7.26 -1.47
N THR A 123 3.89 -6.06 -1.64
CA THR A 123 3.46 -5.57 -2.96
C THR A 123 4.67 -5.14 -3.77
N PRO A 124 4.84 -5.59 -5.01
CA PRO A 124 5.88 -5.10 -5.90
C PRO A 124 5.80 -3.59 -6.15
N ALA A 125 6.87 -3.00 -6.70
CA ALA A 125 6.84 -1.64 -7.21
C ALA A 125 7.50 -1.56 -8.60
N THR A 126 7.12 -0.58 -9.41
CA THR A 126 7.72 -0.37 -10.73
C THR A 126 7.94 1.11 -11.03
N ASP A 127 9.03 1.40 -11.74
CA ASP A 127 9.35 2.72 -12.32
C ASP A 127 8.96 2.83 -13.81
N GLY A 128 8.21 1.83 -14.32
CA GLY A 128 7.83 1.74 -15.73
C GLY A 128 8.84 1.03 -16.65
N LYS A 129 9.98 0.60 -16.10
CA LYS A 129 11.03 -0.15 -16.82
C LYS A 129 11.47 -1.40 -16.05
N THR A 130 11.44 -1.32 -14.75
CA THR A 130 11.93 -2.35 -13.83
C THR A 130 10.87 -2.61 -12.77
N ILE A 131 10.69 -3.88 -12.40
CA ILE A 131 9.83 -4.33 -11.31
C ILE A 131 10.73 -4.74 -10.15
N TYR A 132 10.45 -4.21 -8.96
CA TYR A 132 11.15 -4.50 -7.72
C TYR A 132 10.24 -5.31 -6.80
N VAL A 133 10.76 -6.39 -6.26
CA VAL A 133 10.02 -7.30 -5.38
C VAL A 133 10.88 -7.72 -4.20
N THR A 134 10.24 -7.95 -3.05
CA THR A 134 10.92 -8.41 -1.84
C THR A 134 10.26 -9.65 -1.29
N PHE A 135 11.08 -10.53 -0.71
CA PHE A 135 10.65 -11.74 0.00
C PHE A 135 11.55 -11.98 1.20
N PHE A 136 11.20 -12.99 1.98
CA PHE A 136 11.97 -13.46 3.10
C PHE A 136 12.56 -14.84 2.81
N GLU A 137 13.86 -14.98 3.01
CA GLU A 137 14.59 -16.25 2.97
C GLU A 137 14.87 -16.71 4.39
N ALA A 138 14.13 -17.71 4.84
CA ALA A 138 14.30 -18.30 6.16
C ALA A 138 15.55 -19.19 6.22
N GLU A 139 16.29 -19.11 7.34
CA GLU A 139 17.40 -20.02 7.66
C GLU A 139 16.88 -21.37 8.16
N ASP A 140 17.75 -22.39 8.13
CA ASP A 140 17.40 -23.75 8.59
C ASP A 140 17.53 -23.94 10.11
N ARG A 141 17.70 -22.87 10.88
CA ARG A 141 17.76 -22.91 12.34
C ARG A 141 16.57 -22.22 12.97
N GLU A 142 16.14 -22.71 14.12
CA GLU A 142 15.12 -22.05 14.94
C GLU A 142 15.76 -21.20 16.05
N ILE A 143 15.08 -20.12 16.39
CA ILE A 143 15.40 -19.30 17.56
C ILE A 143 14.10 -19.02 18.34
N PRO A 144 14.18 -18.78 19.66
CA PRO A 144 13.04 -18.25 20.40
C PRO A 144 12.55 -16.93 19.77
N ALA A 145 11.25 -16.81 19.58
CA ALA A 145 10.67 -15.59 19.01
C ALA A 145 10.79 -14.44 20.02
N PRO A 146 11.42 -13.32 19.67
CA PRO A 146 11.42 -12.14 20.51
C PRO A 146 10.06 -11.41 20.45
N ASN A 147 9.79 -10.58 21.46
CA ASN A 147 8.64 -9.69 21.53
C ASN A 147 7.28 -10.40 21.34
N VAL A 148 7.09 -11.57 21.92
CA VAL A 148 5.83 -12.34 21.88
C VAL A 148 5.34 -12.66 23.30
N GLY A 149 4.00 -12.68 23.46
CA GLY A 149 3.39 -12.99 24.77
C GLY A 149 3.42 -14.46 25.17
N GLY A 150 3.75 -15.38 24.26
CA GLY A 150 3.85 -16.82 24.51
C GLY A 150 5.08 -17.43 23.85
N ALA A 151 5.76 -18.36 24.55
CA ALA A 151 6.95 -19.02 24.02
C ALA A 151 6.67 -19.76 22.72
N ARG A 152 7.39 -19.46 21.67
CA ARG A 152 7.40 -20.15 20.38
C ARG A 152 8.72 -19.92 19.65
N ASN A 153 9.08 -20.83 18.77
CA ASN A 153 10.25 -20.67 17.91
C ASN A 153 9.88 -20.16 16.53
N ILE A 154 10.79 -19.41 15.93
CA ILE A 154 10.71 -18.91 14.56
C ILE A 154 12.02 -19.16 13.81
N TYR A 155 11.99 -19.00 12.49
CA TYR A 155 13.18 -19.01 11.65
C TYR A 155 13.68 -17.57 11.47
N PRO A 156 14.90 -17.23 11.87
CA PRO A 156 15.55 -16.00 11.43
C PRO A 156 15.91 -16.13 9.95
N GLY A 157 16.30 -15.04 9.31
CA GLY A 157 16.69 -15.09 7.91
C GLY A 157 17.11 -13.76 7.33
N LYS A 158 17.02 -13.65 6.03
CA LYS A 158 17.43 -12.49 5.25
C LYS A 158 16.26 -11.91 4.45
N MET A 159 16.21 -10.60 4.36
CA MET A 159 15.42 -9.94 3.33
C MET A 159 16.04 -10.25 1.97
N ILE A 160 15.23 -10.60 0.99
CA ILE A 160 15.59 -10.69 -0.41
C ILE A 160 14.96 -9.50 -1.13
N ALA A 161 15.75 -8.78 -1.91
CA ALA A 161 15.26 -7.79 -2.87
C ALA A 161 15.74 -8.18 -4.27
N ALA A 162 14.85 -8.12 -5.25
CA ALA A 162 15.16 -8.47 -6.64
C ALA A 162 14.50 -7.48 -7.61
N ALA A 163 15.16 -7.29 -8.75
CA ALA A 163 14.70 -6.46 -9.85
C ALA A 163 14.62 -7.26 -11.14
N TYR A 164 13.53 -7.05 -11.88
CA TYR A 164 13.26 -7.71 -13.15
C TYR A 164 12.90 -6.67 -14.21
N ASP A 165 13.22 -6.94 -15.47
CA ASP A 165 12.61 -6.18 -16.57
C ASP A 165 11.17 -6.63 -16.83
N PHE A 166 10.45 -5.93 -17.73
CA PHE A 166 9.06 -6.26 -18.07
C PHE A 166 8.90 -7.58 -18.83
N GLN A 167 9.98 -8.14 -19.37
CA GLN A 167 10.04 -9.46 -19.99
C GLN A 167 10.28 -10.59 -18.97
N GLY A 168 10.49 -10.22 -17.69
CA GLY A 168 10.75 -11.15 -16.60
C GLY A 168 12.19 -11.64 -16.55
N ASN A 169 13.15 -10.91 -17.13
CA ASN A 169 14.57 -11.20 -16.97
C ASN A 169 15.09 -10.59 -15.67
N LEU A 170 15.82 -11.36 -14.89
CA LEU A 170 16.44 -10.91 -13.65
C LEU A 170 17.56 -9.89 -13.95
N LYS A 171 17.48 -8.69 -13.38
CA LYS A 171 18.53 -7.68 -13.44
C LYS A 171 19.51 -7.82 -12.29
N TRP A 172 18.99 -7.91 -11.08
CA TRP A 172 19.78 -8.16 -9.87
C TRP A 172 18.92 -8.80 -8.76
N ARG A 173 19.58 -9.50 -7.84
CA ARG A 173 19.01 -10.04 -6.61
C ARG A 173 20.02 -9.93 -5.49
N VAL A 174 19.65 -9.36 -4.35
CA VAL A 174 20.54 -9.06 -3.22
C VAL A 174 19.87 -9.44 -1.88
N LYS A 175 20.70 -9.57 -0.84
CA LYS A 175 20.31 -9.79 0.56
C LYS A 175 20.70 -8.56 1.38
N PRO A 176 19.90 -7.47 1.40
CA PRO A 176 20.34 -6.20 1.97
C PRO A 176 20.40 -6.17 3.50
N GLY A 177 19.80 -7.15 4.19
CA GLY A 177 19.87 -7.19 5.64
C GLY A 177 19.23 -8.43 6.26
N ASP A 178 19.50 -8.62 7.54
CA ASP A 178 18.87 -9.63 8.38
C ASP A 178 17.41 -9.26 8.64
N PHE A 179 16.59 -10.27 8.87
CA PHE A 179 15.21 -10.09 9.23
C PHE A 179 14.74 -11.16 10.21
N ILE A 180 14.03 -10.77 11.25
CA ILE A 180 13.48 -11.65 12.29
C ILE A 180 12.07 -11.17 12.58
N SER A 181 11.06 -12.01 12.39
CA SER A 181 9.68 -11.64 12.71
C SER A 181 8.85 -12.84 13.13
N ALA A 182 8.19 -12.69 14.25
CA ALA A 182 7.26 -13.71 14.75
C ALA A 182 5.94 -13.77 13.96
N HIS A 183 5.65 -12.80 13.12
CA HIS A 183 4.39 -12.71 12.36
C HIS A 183 4.58 -12.82 10.83
N GLY A 184 5.80 -13.10 10.37
CA GLY A 184 6.14 -13.20 8.96
C GLY A 184 6.65 -11.87 8.36
N PHE A 185 6.73 -11.81 7.04
CA PHE A 185 7.37 -10.74 6.29
C PHE A 185 6.35 -9.91 5.50
N ASN A 186 6.51 -8.59 5.50
CA ASN A 186 5.79 -7.67 4.63
C ASN A 186 6.60 -6.36 4.50
N THR A 187 7.38 -6.24 3.45
CA THR A 187 8.14 -5.03 3.14
C THR A 187 7.94 -4.68 1.67
N SER A 188 7.04 -3.75 1.38
CA SER A 188 6.80 -3.27 0.01
C SER A 188 7.82 -2.20 -0.36
N PRO A 189 8.48 -2.30 -1.53
CA PRO A 189 9.44 -1.30 -1.99
C PRO A 189 8.77 0.06 -2.24
N VAL A 190 9.47 1.14 -1.87
CA VAL A 190 9.09 2.53 -2.19
C VAL A 190 10.15 3.11 -3.13
N LEU A 191 9.73 3.62 -4.27
CA LEU A 191 10.63 4.17 -5.27
C LEU A 191 10.79 5.67 -5.11
N TYR A 192 12.04 6.14 -5.14
CA TYR A 192 12.37 7.56 -5.10
C TYR A 192 13.61 7.84 -5.94
N LYS A 193 13.46 8.60 -7.04
CA LYS A 193 14.55 8.83 -8.00
C LYS A 193 15.20 7.51 -8.46
N ASN A 194 16.49 7.34 -8.22
CA ASN A 194 17.26 6.13 -8.49
C ASN A 194 17.37 5.17 -7.28
N LEU A 195 16.47 5.29 -6.31
CA LEU A 195 16.49 4.53 -5.07
C LEU A 195 15.27 3.60 -4.95
N VAL A 196 15.51 2.42 -4.38
CA VAL A 196 14.51 1.47 -3.87
C VAL A 196 14.63 1.47 -2.35
N ILE A 197 13.65 2.07 -1.67
CA ILE A 197 13.66 2.21 -0.22
C ILE A 197 12.88 1.07 0.42
N LEU A 198 13.46 0.44 1.43
CA LEU A 198 12.91 -0.73 2.11
C LEU A 198 12.83 -0.47 3.63
N ASN A 199 11.67 -0.76 4.20
CA ASN A 199 11.49 -0.78 5.64
C ASN A 199 11.91 -2.16 6.19
N GLY A 200 12.91 -2.19 7.04
CA GLY A 200 13.42 -3.37 7.74
C GLY A 200 13.11 -3.32 9.24
N ASP A 201 11.96 -2.79 9.65
CA ASP A 201 11.49 -2.89 11.04
C ASP A 201 11.17 -4.36 11.37
N HIS A 202 11.98 -4.99 12.22
CA HIS A 202 11.86 -6.38 12.60
C HIS A 202 12.28 -6.60 14.08
N ASP A 203 12.16 -7.83 14.58
CA ASP A 203 12.45 -8.15 15.97
C ASP A 203 13.96 -8.32 16.30
N GLY A 204 14.83 -7.77 15.47
CA GLY A 204 16.29 -7.69 15.65
C GLY A 204 16.78 -6.26 15.52
N GLN A 205 17.99 -6.08 14.97
CA GLN A 205 18.52 -4.75 14.66
C GLN A 205 17.74 -4.15 13.49
N SER A 206 16.67 -3.44 13.79
CA SER A 206 15.77 -2.81 12.80
C SER A 206 16.47 -1.67 12.05
N TYR A 207 16.09 -1.47 10.80
CA TYR A 207 16.68 -0.47 9.91
C TYR A 207 15.68 0.03 8.86
N ILE A 208 16.00 1.16 8.24
CA ILE A 208 15.48 1.58 6.94
C ILE A 208 16.68 1.72 6.02
N LEU A 209 16.57 1.25 4.77
CA LEU A 209 17.67 1.36 3.82
C LEU A 209 17.18 1.73 2.42
N ALA A 210 18.10 2.27 1.62
CA ALA A 210 17.90 2.49 0.20
C ALA A 210 18.93 1.74 -0.62
N LEU A 211 18.45 1.08 -1.67
CA LEU A 211 19.27 0.44 -2.68
C LEU A 211 19.30 1.31 -3.93
N ASN A 212 20.42 1.31 -4.64
CA ASN A 212 20.47 1.82 -6.00
C ASN A 212 19.60 0.92 -6.91
N ASN A 213 18.69 1.52 -7.66
CA ASN A 213 17.69 0.79 -8.45
C ASN A 213 18.27 -0.01 -9.63
N GLU A 214 19.46 0.35 -10.12
CA GLU A 214 20.12 -0.34 -11.24
C GLU A 214 20.98 -1.52 -10.78
N THR A 215 21.59 -1.39 -9.59
CA THR A 215 22.64 -2.34 -9.13
C THR A 215 22.25 -3.15 -7.90
N GLY A 216 21.22 -2.74 -7.15
CA GLY A 216 20.84 -3.33 -5.87
C GLY A 216 21.84 -3.04 -4.73
N LYS A 217 22.87 -2.22 -4.93
CA LYS A 217 23.83 -1.86 -3.87
C LYS A 217 23.19 -0.90 -2.87
N ILE A 218 23.52 -1.07 -1.59
CA ILE A 218 23.09 -0.16 -0.53
C ILE A 218 23.70 1.21 -0.75
N VAL A 219 22.86 2.25 -0.80
CA VAL A 219 23.26 3.66 -0.89
C VAL A 219 23.32 4.28 0.50
N TRP A 220 22.31 4.03 1.31
CA TRP A 220 22.30 4.42 2.71
C TRP A 220 21.51 3.41 3.55
N LYS A 221 21.83 3.34 4.84
CA LYS A 221 21.12 2.54 5.84
C LYS A 221 21.05 3.33 7.13
N THR A 222 19.85 3.42 7.71
CA THR A 222 19.58 4.13 8.97
C THR A 222 19.06 3.12 9.99
N ASP A 223 19.82 2.94 11.06
CA ASP A 223 19.40 2.07 12.15
C ASP A 223 18.22 2.66 12.92
N ARG A 224 17.32 1.79 13.33
CA ARG A 224 16.17 2.13 14.18
C ARG A 224 16.53 1.90 15.64
N LYS A 225 16.04 2.79 16.52
CA LYS A 225 16.33 2.71 17.97
C LYS A 225 15.82 1.41 18.62
N TYR A 226 14.67 0.92 18.18
CA TYR A 226 14.02 -0.24 18.76
C TYR A 226 13.97 -1.41 17.77
N GLY A 227 14.16 -2.63 18.28
CA GLY A 227 14.05 -3.88 17.51
C GLY A 227 12.66 -4.48 17.67
N ILE A 228 11.64 -3.84 17.10
CA ILE A 228 10.26 -4.31 17.16
C ILE A 228 9.69 -4.31 15.75
N ARG A 229 9.15 -5.46 15.35
CA ARG A 229 8.52 -5.64 14.03
C ARG A 229 7.42 -4.63 13.78
N SER A 230 7.39 -4.09 12.59
CA SER A 230 6.32 -3.27 12.05
C SER A 230 6.23 -3.47 10.55
N TYR A 231 5.06 -3.20 9.97
CA TYR A 231 4.75 -3.59 8.60
C TYR A 231 4.32 -2.42 7.72
N ALA A 232 4.32 -1.19 8.29
CA ALA A 232 3.94 0.01 7.56
C ALA A 232 4.92 0.30 6.43
N THR A 233 4.38 0.54 5.24
CA THR A 233 5.18 1.03 4.11
C THR A 233 5.43 2.53 4.27
N PRO A 234 6.69 3.00 4.10
CA PRO A 234 7.02 4.42 4.19
C PRO A 234 6.24 5.27 3.17
N LEU A 235 5.91 6.50 3.55
CA LEU A 235 5.21 7.46 2.72
C LEU A 235 6.13 8.60 2.31
N LEU A 236 6.24 8.88 1.00
CA LEU A 236 6.96 10.02 0.45
C LEU A 236 6.01 11.21 0.27
N ARG A 237 6.38 12.38 0.82
CA ARG A 237 5.63 13.63 0.65
C ARG A 237 6.53 14.84 0.57
N ASN A 238 6.12 15.80 -0.26
CA ASN A 238 6.71 17.13 -0.24
C ASN A 238 6.05 17.94 0.87
N VAL A 239 6.86 18.48 1.77
CA VAL A 239 6.44 19.36 2.86
C VAL A 239 7.29 20.62 2.81
N GLY A 240 6.68 21.76 2.50
CA GLY A 240 7.41 23.03 2.43
C GLY A 240 8.58 23.04 1.43
N GLY A 241 8.45 22.34 0.30
CA GLY A 241 9.49 22.23 -0.73
C GLY A 241 10.54 21.14 -0.47
N GLN A 242 10.48 20.44 0.65
CA GLN A 242 11.39 19.35 0.99
C GLN A 242 10.71 17.99 0.91
N GLN A 243 11.42 16.99 0.37
CA GLN A 243 10.92 15.62 0.37
C GLN A 243 11.15 14.97 1.73
N HIS A 244 10.09 14.42 2.28
CA HIS A 244 10.07 13.65 3.51
C HIS A 244 9.73 12.20 3.19
N LEU A 245 10.51 11.27 3.74
CA LEU A 245 10.18 9.86 3.84
C LEU A 245 9.70 9.61 5.26
N VAL A 246 8.40 9.39 5.43
CA VAL A 246 7.82 9.23 6.76
C VAL A 246 7.37 7.80 6.98
N VAL A 247 7.76 7.21 8.10
CA VAL A 247 7.41 5.82 8.46
C VAL A 247 6.99 5.73 9.92
N SER A 248 5.90 5.03 10.16
CA SER A 248 5.46 4.61 11.48
C SER A 248 5.91 3.19 11.73
N GLY A 249 6.56 2.92 12.85
CA GLY A 249 7.05 1.59 13.16
C GLY A 249 8.01 1.58 14.33
N SER A 250 8.18 0.42 14.95
CA SER A 250 9.16 0.19 16.00
C SER A 250 9.13 1.28 17.07
N LYS A 251 7.97 1.47 17.73
CA LYS A 251 7.70 2.48 18.79
C LYS A 251 7.85 3.95 18.39
N ARG A 252 7.96 4.29 17.10
CA ARG A 252 8.19 5.66 16.63
C ARG A 252 7.49 5.97 15.32
N VAL A 253 7.16 7.23 15.14
CA VAL A 253 7.03 7.82 13.81
C VAL A 253 8.31 8.60 13.51
N VAL A 254 8.92 8.40 12.36
CA VAL A 254 10.13 9.11 11.95
C VAL A 254 9.98 9.70 10.57
N SER A 255 10.51 10.87 10.37
CA SER A 255 10.71 11.48 9.07
C SER A 255 12.20 11.51 8.73
N LEU A 256 12.54 11.04 7.53
CA LEU A 256 13.90 11.01 7.03
C LEU A 256 14.01 11.85 5.75
N ASN A 257 15.22 12.30 5.48
CA ASN A 257 15.60 12.77 4.16
C ASN A 257 15.74 11.53 3.23
N PRO A 258 14.95 11.39 2.17
CA PRO A 258 14.99 10.18 1.32
C PRO A 258 16.28 10.05 0.52
N ASP A 259 17.03 11.14 0.28
CA ASP A 259 18.32 11.08 -0.44
C ASP A 259 19.46 10.51 0.42
N THR A 260 19.42 10.72 1.76
CA THR A 260 20.55 10.42 2.66
C THR A 260 20.20 9.47 3.80
N GLY A 261 18.93 9.23 4.08
CA GLY A 261 18.45 8.47 5.24
C GLY A 261 18.58 9.22 6.57
N GLN A 262 19.03 10.47 6.60
CA GLN A 262 19.13 11.26 7.84
C GLN A 262 17.76 11.56 8.43
N ILE A 263 17.61 11.35 9.75
CA ILE A 263 16.37 11.65 10.48
C ILE A 263 16.21 13.17 10.57
N ARG A 264 15.02 13.66 10.21
CA ARG A 264 14.62 15.06 10.32
C ARG A 264 13.91 15.34 11.64
N TRP A 265 12.90 14.52 11.94
CA TRP A 265 12.16 14.60 13.19
C TRP A 265 11.62 13.22 13.59
N ILE A 266 11.30 13.09 14.86
CA ILE A 266 10.70 11.89 15.45
C ILE A 266 9.49 12.26 16.30
N VAL A 267 8.54 11.33 16.39
CA VAL A 267 7.51 11.26 17.44
C VAL A 267 7.70 9.92 18.15
N GLU A 268 7.98 9.94 19.44
CA GLU A 268 8.07 8.72 20.27
C GLU A 268 6.68 8.15 20.53
N GLY A 269 6.55 6.85 20.49
CA GLY A 269 5.27 6.18 20.66
C GLY A 269 4.38 6.24 19.39
N PRO A 270 3.06 6.17 19.54
CA PRO A 270 2.30 5.99 20.79
C PRO A 270 2.25 4.53 21.27
N THR A 271 2.67 3.57 20.44
CA THR A 271 2.56 2.13 20.71
C THR A 271 3.76 1.39 20.12
N GLU A 272 3.76 0.05 20.14
CA GLU A 272 4.92 -0.77 19.74
C GLU A 272 4.92 -1.10 18.25
N GLN A 273 3.79 -1.63 17.75
CA GLN A 273 3.71 -2.19 16.41
C GLN A 273 2.71 -1.42 15.55
N PHE A 274 3.09 -1.25 14.27
CA PHE A 274 2.30 -0.56 13.27
C PHE A 274 2.19 -1.45 12.03
N VAL A 275 1.00 -1.54 11.46
CA VAL A 275 0.73 -2.23 10.20
C VAL A 275 0.24 -1.24 9.15
N ALA A 276 -0.72 -0.38 9.52
CA ALA A 276 -1.28 0.63 8.64
C ALA A 276 -0.22 1.64 8.18
N SER A 277 -0.19 1.90 6.88
CA SER A 277 0.58 3.01 6.31
C SER A 277 -0.11 4.34 6.57
N MET A 278 0.68 5.39 6.76
CA MET A 278 0.18 6.73 6.99
C MET A 278 -0.44 7.35 5.73
N VAL A 279 -1.24 8.40 5.93
CA VAL A 279 -1.72 9.29 4.87
C VAL A 279 -1.45 10.75 5.23
N PHE A 280 -1.57 11.65 4.25
CA PHE A 280 -1.25 13.07 4.40
C PHE A 280 -2.29 13.90 3.63
N ASP A 281 -2.84 14.94 4.27
CA ASP A 281 -3.84 15.85 3.66
C ASP A 281 -3.26 17.13 3.06
N GLY A 282 -1.94 17.30 3.12
CA GLY A 282 -1.25 18.53 2.75
C GLY A 282 -0.82 19.36 3.97
N SER A 283 -1.39 19.11 5.13
CA SER A 283 -1.12 19.80 6.39
C SER A 283 -0.61 18.89 7.49
N LEU A 284 -1.28 17.75 7.70
CA LEU A 284 -0.99 16.77 8.74
C LEU A 284 -0.74 15.38 8.17
N PHE A 285 0.17 14.64 8.78
CA PHE A 285 0.25 13.20 8.64
C PHE A 285 -0.71 12.53 9.62
N PHE A 286 -1.47 11.54 9.14
CA PHE A 286 -2.36 10.74 9.97
C PHE A 286 -1.79 9.35 10.16
N VAL A 287 -1.69 8.95 11.42
CA VAL A 287 -1.15 7.67 11.88
C VAL A 287 -2.29 6.85 12.45
N CYS A 288 -2.42 5.61 12.00
CA CYS A 288 -3.19 4.58 12.68
C CYS A 288 -2.22 3.56 13.27
N ALA A 289 -2.31 3.30 14.57
CA ALA A 289 -1.39 2.43 15.29
C ALA A 289 -2.18 1.50 16.21
N GLY A 290 -1.81 0.22 16.27
CA GLY A 290 -2.72 -0.77 16.77
C GLY A 290 -2.27 -1.79 17.80
N PHE A 291 -1.02 -1.88 18.22
CA PHE A 291 -0.63 -2.89 19.19
C PHE A 291 0.52 -2.46 20.12
N PRO A 292 0.40 -2.64 21.46
CA PRO A 292 -0.74 -3.23 22.19
C PRO A 292 -1.94 -2.29 22.38
N THR A 293 -1.79 -1.02 22.05
CA THR A 293 -2.81 0.03 22.22
C THR A 293 -3.15 0.69 20.88
N TYR A 294 -4.39 1.18 20.74
CA TYR A 294 -4.91 1.74 19.51
C TYR A 294 -4.86 3.26 19.53
N HIS A 295 -4.39 3.86 18.45
CA HIS A 295 -4.19 5.30 18.36
C HIS A 295 -4.47 5.80 16.94
N VAL A 296 -5.18 6.92 16.84
CA VAL A 296 -5.26 7.74 15.63
C VAL A 296 -4.74 9.14 15.97
N MET A 297 -3.78 9.62 15.19
CA MET A 297 -3.08 10.88 15.50
C MET A 297 -2.95 11.74 14.25
N GLY A 298 -3.04 13.07 14.44
CA GLY A 298 -2.67 14.07 13.45
C GLY A 298 -1.34 14.72 13.84
N ILE A 299 -0.30 14.62 12.99
CA ILE A 299 1.05 15.11 13.23
C ILE A 299 1.40 16.21 12.23
N ASP A 300 1.79 17.39 12.72
CA ASP A 300 2.33 18.47 11.91
C ASP A 300 3.78 18.13 11.49
N PRO A 301 4.10 18.08 10.19
CA PRO A 301 5.42 17.70 9.73
C PRO A 301 6.51 18.78 9.83
N ARG A 302 6.15 20.00 10.24
CA ARG A 302 7.01 21.20 10.18
C ARG A 302 7.94 21.35 11.39
N GLY A 303 8.57 20.28 11.83
CA GLY A 303 9.46 20.29 12.98
C GLY A 303 10.84 19.73 12.69
N SER A 304 11.70 19.71 13.69
CA SER A 304 13.00 19.06 13.67
C SER A 304 13.35 18.47 15.04
N GLY A 305 14.11 17.36 15.04
CA GLY A 305 14.46 16.66 16.27
C GLY A 305 13.27 15.90 16.86
N ASP A 306 13.17 15.86 18.19
CA ASP A 306 12.02 15.25 18.88
C ASP A 306 10.86 16.24 18.92
N VAL A 307 9.75 15.89 18.28
CA VAL A 307 8.55 16.72 18.15
C VAL A 307 7.33 16.11 18.85
N SER A 308 7.54 15.11 19.70
CA SER A 308 6.48 14.35 20.36
C SER A 308 5.46 15.22 21.08
N ASP A 309 5.94 16.21 21.85
CA ASP A 309 5.09 17.08 22.66
C ASP A 309 4.58 18.33 21.94
N SER A 310 5.18 18.71 20.81
CA SER A 310 4.92 19.98 20.15
C SER A 310 4.10 19.88 18.86
N HIS A 311 4.22 18.78 18.12
CA HIS A 311 3.67 18.66 16.77
C HIS A 311 2.55 17.62 16.64
N VAL A 312 2.24 16.86 17.66
CA VAL A 312 1.01 16.05 17.71
C VAL A 312 -0.15 17.02 17.96
N LYS A 313 -0.95 17.30 16.93
CA LYS A 313 -2.03 18.29 17.00
C LYS A 313 -3.27 17.76 17.68
N TRP A 314 -3.56 16.47 17.48
CA TRP A 314 -4.64 15.76 18.14
C TRP A 314 -4.33 14.27 18.22
N HIS A 315 -4.95 13.58 19.16
CA HIS A 315 -4.71 12.20 19.47
C HIS A 315 -5.97 11.53 20.03
N VAL A 316 -6.44 10.48 19.37
CA VAL A 316 -7.63 9.71 19.74
C VAL A 316 -7.22 8.29 20.09
N THR A 317 -7.65 7.79 21.26
CA THR A 317 -7.27 6.46 21.79
C THR A 317 -8.44 5.48 21.90
N ASN A 318 -9.68 5.94 21.75
CA ASN A 318 -10.89 5.13 21.88
C ASN A 318 -11.37 4.56 20.54
N VAL A 319 -10.44 4.24 19.64
CA VAL A 319 -10.72 3.70 18.31
C VAL A 319 -9.79 2.55 18.02
N ARG A 320 -10.35 1.42 17.61
CA ARG A 320 -9.54 0.32 17.08
C ARG A 320 -9.08 0.69 15.68
N CYS A 321 -7.80 0.47 15.39
CA CYS A 321 -7.22 0.62 14.07
C CYS A 321 -5.87 -0.10 14.06
N TYR A 322 -5.67 -1.07 13.20
CA TYR A 322 -4.40 -1.79 13.21
C TYR A 322 -3.93 -2.14 11.79
N VAL A 323 -4.69 -2.96 11.05
CA VAL A 323 -4.26 -3.50 9.77
C VAL A 323 -4.60 -2.57 8.60
N PRO A 324 -5.86 -2.14 8.39
CA PRO A 324 -6.20 -1.32 7.23
C PRO A 324 -5.59 0.08 7.30
N SER A 325 -4.93 0.50 6.23
CA SER A 325 -4.48 1.88 6.11
C SER A 325 -5.65 2.80 5.78
N PRO A 326 -5.72 4.00 6.39
CA PRO A 326 -6.81 4.95 6.21
C PRO A 326 -6.76 5.66 4.84
N VAL A 327 -7.79 6.45 4.53
CA VAL A 327 -7.80 7.43 3.44
C VAL A 327 -8.29 8.78 3.94
N VAL A 328 -7.78 9.86 3.32
CA VAL A 328 -8.30 11.21 3.51
C VAL A 328 -9.02 11.65 2.24
N ILE A 329 -10.23 12.15 2.38
CA ILE A 329 -11.03 12.75 1.30
C ILE A 329 -11.53 14.10 1.83
N ASP A 330 -11.06 15.18 1.24
CA ASP A 330 -11.30 16.55 1.70
C ASP A 330 -10.93 16.69 3.19
N GLU A 331 -11.84 17.14 4.03
CA GLU A 331 -11.64 17.28 5.48
C GLU A 331 -11.96 16.01 6.31
N PHE A 332 -12.18 14.87 5.65
CA PHE A 332 -12.59 13.63 6.29
C PHE A 332 -11.50 12.57 6.27
N LEU A 333 -11.12 12.06 7.43
CA LEU A 333 -10.27 10.90 7.61
C LEU A 333 -11.13 9.66 7.89
N LEU A 334 -11.12 8.70 6.96
CA LEU A 334 -11.80 7.42 7.14
C LEU A 334 -10.81 6.37 7.63
N VAL A 335 -11.15 5.73 8.74
CA VAL A 335 -10.36 4.69 9.41
C VAL A 335 -11.21 3.45 9.57
N ALA A 336 -10.78 2.32 9.05
CA ALA A 336 -11.41 1.02 9.32
C ALA A 336 -10.57 0.22 10.33
N ASP A 337 -11.23 -0.61 11.12
CA ASP A 337 -10.58 -1.57 11.99
C ASP A 337 -10.63 -2.99 11.41
N ASP A 338 -9.76 -3.84 11.93
CA ASP A 338 -9.67 -5.26 11.58
C ASP A 338 -10.85 -6.11 12.09
N ARG A 339 -11.89 -5.51 12.70
CA ARG A 339 -13.11 -6.19 13.15
C ARG A 339 -14.38 -5.76 12.40
N GLY A 340 -14.21 -4.97 11.35
CA GLY A 340 -15.28 -4.58 10.45
C GLY A 340 -15.97 -3.26 10.80
N THR A 341 -15.42 -2.47 11.76
CA THR A 341 -15.94 -1.14 12.10
C THR A 341 -15.20 -0.08 11.29
N ALA A 342 -15.90 0.90 10.77
CA ALA A 342 -15.33 2.10 10.17
C ALA A 342 -15.69 3.34 10.98
N ASN A 343 -14.79 4.31 10.97
CA ASN A 343 -14.92 5.60 11.62
C ASN A 343 -14.63 6.71 10.63
N CYS A 344 -15.30 7.85 10.78
CA CYS A 344 -14.98 9.08 10.09
C CYS A 344 -14.59 10.14 11.11
N PHE A 345 -13.45 10.78 10.87
CA PHE A 345 -12.94 11.88 11.72
C PHE A 345 -12.80 13.13 10.88
N HIS A 346 -12.96 14.29 11.52
CA HIS A 346 -12.53 15.56 10.95
C HIS A 346 -11.00 15.66 11.03
N THR A 347 -10.33 15.92 9.90
CA THR A 347 -8.85 15.94 9.83
C THR A 347 -8.21 16.99 10.71
N LYS A 348 -8.86 18.12 10.91
CA LYS A 348 -8.34 19.30 11.65
C LYS A 348 -8.09 19.03 13.13
N ASP A 349 -8.99 18.31 13.79
CA ASP A 349 -9.02 18.20 15.26
C ASP A 349 -9.28 16.77 15.78
N GLY A 350 -9.48 15.79 14.89
CA GLY A 350 -9.75 14.41 15.27
C GLY A 350 -11.15 14.17 15.84
N THR A 351 -12.08 15.12 15.69
CA THR A 351 -13.49 14.94 16.10
C THR A 351 -14.09 13.77 15.32
N ARG A 352 -14.56 12.74 16.02
CA ARG A 352 -15.24 11.61 15.39
C ARG A 352 -16.67 12.00 15.03
N LEU A 353 -16.99 11.97 13.72
CA LEU A 353 -18.30 12.31 13.17
C LEU A 353 -19.27 11.14 13.25
N TRP A 354 -18.80 9.95 12.92
CA TRP A 354 -19.57 8.72 13.03
C TRP A 354 -18.69 7.49 13.20
N GLN A 355 -19.28 6.41 13.68
CA GLN A 355 -18.73 5.07 13.76
C GLN A 355 -19.84 4.08 13.41
N ASP A 356 -19.55 3.12 12.52
CA ASP A 356 -20.53 2.10 12.13
C ASP A 356 -19.84 0.80 11.71
N ARG A 357 -20.56 -0.30 11.74
CA ARG A 357 -20.09 -1.60 11.29
C ARG A 357 -20.36 -1.76 9.81
N LEU A 358 -19.30 -1.78 8.98
CA LEU A 358 -19.40 -1.85 7.53
C LEU A 358 -18.93 -3.20 6.94
N GLY A 359 -18.40 -4.10 7.74
CA GLY A 359 -17.93 -5.41 7.29
C GLY A 359 -17.81 -6.40 8.43
N ASN A 360 -17.36 -7.62 8.13
CA ASN A 360 -17.07 -8.63 9.14
C ASN A 360 -15.64 -8.45 9.68
N HIS A 361 -14.68 -8.27 8.78
CA HIS A 361 -13.27 -8.07 9.05
C HIS A 361 -12.65 -7.30 7.87
N PHE A 362 -11.67 -6.44 8.13
CA PHE A 362 -10.93 -5.73 7.10
C PHE A 362 -9.43 -6.01 7.21
N SER A 363 -8.87 -6.72 6.26
CA SER A 363 -7.41 -6.83 6.05
C SER A 363 -6.93 -5.83 4.98
N ALA A 364 -7.77 -5.58 3.98
CA ALA A 364 -7.47 -4.65 2.88
C ALA A 364 -7.51 -3.19 3.35
N SER A 365 -6.54 -2.40 2.88
CA SER A 365 -6.52 -0.95 3.09
C SER A 365 -7.58 -0.26 2.23
N LEU A 366 -8.08 0.88 2.73
CA LEU A 366 -9.06 1.69 2.04
C LEU A 366 -8.47 2.33 0.79
N LEU A 367 -9.31 2.54 -0.23
CA LEU A 367 -8.99 3.32 -1.42
C LEU A 367 -9.93 4.52 -1.54
N LYS A 368 -9.51 5.51 -2.33
CA LYS A 368 -10.38 6.64 -2.71
C LYS A 368 -10.30 6.93 -4.21
N ALA A 369 -11.45 7.17 -4.82
CA ALA A 369 -11.58 7.67 -6.19
C ALA A 369 -12.88 8.46 -6.33
N ASN A 370 -12.89 9.50 -7.14
CA ASN A 370 -14.08 10.31 -7.44
C ASN A 370 -14.87 10.76 -6.19
N GLY A 371 -14.16 11.19 -5.13
CA GLY A 371 -14.78 11.63 -3.87
C GLY A 371 -15.42 10.52 -3.03
N LEU A 372 -15.22 9.25 -3.38
CA LEU A 372 -15.74 8.08 -2.68
C LEU A 372 -14.63 7.24 -2.05
N ALA A 373 -14.94 6.60 -0.93
CA ALA A 373 -14.09 5.61 -0.28
C ALA A 373 -14.57 4.19 -0.56
N TYR A 374 -13.64 3.28 -0.80
CA TYR A 374 -13.87 1.87 -1.11
C TYR A 374 -13.32 1.02 0.04
N LEU A 375 -14.18 0.25 0.69
CA LEU A 375 -13.88 -0.61 1.84
C LEU A 375 -14.13 -2.06 1.45
N LEU A 376 -13.08 -2.85 1.24
CA LEU A 376 -13.15 -4.26 0.91
C LEU A 376 -13.01 -5.11 2.17
N ALA A 377 -14.07 -5.82 2.53
CA ALA A 377 -14.06 -6.79 3.62
C ALA A 377 -13.47 -8.14 3.17
N ASP A 378 -12.99 -8.92 4.14
CA ASP A 378 -12.31 -10.20 3.87
C ASP A 378 -13.20 -11.24 3.18
N ASP A 379 -14.53 -11.16 3.33
CA ASP A 379 -15.50 -12.00 2.63
C ASP A 379 -15.74 -11.62 1.15
N GLY A 380 -14.99 -10.64 0.65
CA GLY A 380 -15.11 -10.13 -0.71
C GLY A 380 -16.26 -9.14 -0.91
N THR A 381 -16.92 -8.70 0.15
CA THR A 381 -17.92 -7.63 0.09
C THR A 381 -17.21 -6.27 0.08
N MET A 382 -17.49 -5.45 -0.92
CA MET A 382 -16.99 -4.07 -0.97
C MET A 382 -18.13 -3.09 -0.77
N LYS A 383 -17.99 -2.22 0.24
CA LYS A 383 -18.86 -1.05 0.40
C LYS A 383 -18.19 0.20 -0.16
N ILE A 384 -18.96 0.97 -0.90
CA ILE A 384 -18.58 2.28 -1.43
C ILE A 384 -19.27 3.33 -0.59
N VAL A 385 -18.51 4.24 0.01
CA VAL A 385 -18.99 5.20 0.99
C VAL A 385 -18.66 6.61 0.53
N LYS A 386 -19.63 7.51 0.60
CA LYS A 386 -19.40 8.94 0.47
C LYS A 386 -19.02 9.49 1.85
N PRO A 387 -17.82 10.09 2.02
CA PRO A 387 -17.44 10.70 3.29
C PRO A 387 -18.31 11.93 3.57
N GLY A 388 -18.45 12.26 4.85
CA GLY A 388 -19.26 13.40 5.28
C GLY A 388 -19.56 13.32 6.78
N PRO A 389 -20.30 14.29 7.33
CA PRO A 389 -20.67 14.31 8.74
C PRO A 389 -21.63 13.18 9.14
N VAL A 390 -22.29 12.55 8.16
CA VAL A 390 -23.19 11.42 8.33
C VAL A 390 -22.77 10.31 7.36
N LEU A 391 -22.82 9.06 7.82
CA LEU A 391 -22.52 7.89 6.98
C LEU A 391 -23.50 7.80 5.80
N GLN A 392 -22.95 7.68 4.59
CA GLN A 392 -23.70 7.41 3.38
C GLN A 392 -23.05 6.26 2.61
N VAL A 393 -23.68 5.07 2.65
CA VAL A 393 -23.30 3.94 1.80
C VAL A 393 -23.94 4.13 0.44
N VAL A 394 -23.10 4.26 -0.61
CA VAL A 394 -23.52 4.50 -1.99
C VAL A 394 -23.81 3.19 -2.72
N ALA A 395 -22.98 2.17 -2.46
CA ALA A 395 -23.14 0.86 -3.08
C ALA A 395 -22.53 -0.25 -2.21
N GLU A 396 -23.01 -1.48 -2.42
CA GLU A 396 -22.44 -2.71 -1.87
C GLU A 396 -22.32 -3.74 -3.00
N ASN A 397 -21.12 -4.32 -3.14
CA ASN A 397 -20.78 -5.25 -4.21
C ASN A 397 -20.14 -6.51 -3.63
N LYS A 398 -20.32 -7.65 -4.29
CA LYS A 398 -19.76 -8.94 -3.85
C LYS A 398 -18.85 -9.53 -4.92
N LEU A 399 -17.69 -10.00 -4.48
CA LEU A 399 -16.74 -10.67 -5.39
C LEU A 399 -16.99 -12.19 -5.45
N GLY A 400 -17.59 -12.77 -4.40
CA GLY A 400 -17.82 -14.21 -4.30
C GLY A 400 -16.58 -15.02 -3.94
N GLU A 401 -15.56 -14.38 -3.39
CA GLU A 401 -14.27 -14.97 -3.00
C GLU A 401 -13.66 -14.18 -1.85
N TYR A 402 -12.94 -14.83 -0.93
CA TYR A 402 -12.21 -14.15 0.15
C TYR A 402 -11.11 -13.25 -0.41
N CYS A 403 -10.91 -12.08 0.20
CA CYS A 403 -9.99 -11.05 -0.24
C CYS A 403 -9.23 -10.44 0.94
N TYR A 404 -7.91 -10.58 0.96
CA TYR A 404 -7.06 -10.00 2.01
C TYR A 404 -6.15 -8.89 1.47
N ALA A 405 -5.92 -8.87 0.17
CA ALA A 405 -5.09 -7.89 -0.49
C ALA A 405 -5.83 -6.57 -0.72
N SER A 406 -5.14 -5.45 -0.54
CA SER A 406 -5.69 -4.15 -0.91
C SER A 406 -5.86 -4.06 -2.42
N PRO A 407 -7.00 -3.54 -2.92
CA PRO A 407 -7.23 -3.39 -4.35
C PRO A 407 -6.30 -2.34 -4.99
N ALA A 408 -6.33 -2.25 -6.31
CA ALA A 408 -5.64 -1.23 -7.09
C ALA A 408 -6.61 -0.60 -8.11
N ILE A 409 -6.41 0.70 -8.40
CA ILE A 409 -7.22 1.43 -9.37
C ILE A 409 -6.31 2.00 -10.45
N ALA A 410 -6.48 1.55 -11.68
CA ALA A 410 -5.74 2.06 -12.82
C ALA A 410 -6.59 2.05 -14.08
N HIS A 411 -6.43 3.05 -14.96
CA HIS A 411 -7.12 3.11 -16.25
C HIS A 411 -8.65 2.93 -16.16
N ASP A 412 -9.28 3.56 -15.15
CA ASP A 412 -10.71 3.43 -14.85
C ASP A 412 -11.18 1.98 -14.60
N GLN A 413 -10.27 1.14 -14.14
CA GLN A 413 -10.51 -0.25 -13.77
C GLN A 413 -10.09 -0.48 -12.32
N LEU A 414 -10.84 -1.33 -11.62
CA LEU A 414 -10.53 -1.80 -10.28
C LEU A 414 -9.99 -3.23 -10.37
N PHE A 415 -8.82 -3.46 -9.76
CA PHE A 415 -8.17 -4.77 -9.72
C PHE A 415 -8.23 -5.29 -8.29
N ILE A 416 -8.86 -6.46 -8.10
CA ILE A 416 -8.99 -7.08 -6.79
C ILE A 416 -8.37 -8.47 -6.83
N ARG A 417 -7.42 -8.72 -5.93
CA ARG A 417 -6.89 -10.05 -5.69
C ARG A 417 -7.76 -10.77 -4.67
N GLY A 418 -8.44 -11.80 -5.09
CA GLY A 418 -9.03 -12.80 -4.23
C GLY A 418 -8.01 -13.86 -3.78
N GLU A 419 -8.46 -14.83 -3.02
CA GLU A 419 -7.62 -15.94 -2.54
C GLU A 419 -7.07 -16.78 -3.70
N SER A 420 -7.87 -17.03 -4.72
CA SER A 420 -7.53 -17.89 -5.86
C SER A 420 -7.43 -17.17 -7.21
N HIS A 421 -8.02 -15.98 -7.34
CA HIS A 421 -8.10 -15.27 -8.62
C HIS A 421 -7.71 -13.81 -8.50
N LEU A 422 -7.29 -13.25 -9.63
CA LEU A 422 -7.23 -11.82 -9.86
C LEU A 422 -8.42 -11.40 -10.73
N PHE A 423 -9.13 -10.37 -10.29
CA PHE A 423 -10.28 -9.80 -10.98
C PHE A 423 -9.94 -8.42 -11.53
N CYS A 424 -10.39 -8.15 -12.75
CA CYS A 424 -10.45 -6.81 -13.32
C CYS A 424 -11.91 -6.41 -13.48
N ILE A 425 -12.27 -5.29 -12.88
CA ILE A 425 -13.63 -4.76 -12.82
C ILE A 425 -13.65 -3.42 -13.54
N GLY A 426 -14.60 -3.22 -14.43
CA GLY A 426 -14.73 -2.00 -15.21
C GLY A 426 -16.08 -1.93 -15.90
N ASN A 427 -16.43 -0.76 -16.41
CA ASN A 427 -17.63 -0.62 -17.22
C ASN A 427 -17.48 -1.43 -18.52
N ALA A 428 -18.43 -2.31 -18.80
CA ALA A 428 -18.52 -3.00 -20.08
C ALA A 428 -18.68 -1.93 -21.19
N LYS A 429 -17.89 -2.06 -22.26
CA LYS A 429 -17.96 -1.15 -23.43
C LYS A 429 -19.17 -1.49 -24.29
#